data_3bc8b11f18c68e8ada165a2b9a54bb28
#
_entry.id   3bc8b11f18c68e8ada165a2b9a54bb28
#
_cell.length_a   1.000
_cell.length_b   1.000
_cell.length_c   1.000
_cell.angle_alpha   90.00
_cell.angle_beta   90.00
_cell.angle_gamma   90.00
#
_symmetry.space_group_name_H-M   'P 1'
#
loop_
_entity.id
_entity.type
_entity.pdbx_description
1 polymer ?
#
loop_
_entity_poly.entity_id
_entity_poly.type
_entity_poly.pdbx_seq_one_letter_code
_entity_poly.pdbx_strand_id
1 'polypeptide(L)'
;MKYKAIFFDRDGTLTYFTAEKETWRNEQISSWSGKPFELDYNKMMALFHLASEGRKPWYKTLNDEREFFRRYYYHLLVGEGITENVEEKADCLLNELWCNGDRTLFSETVEVLEYFKSRGYKMGVISDTSPSLEFTLQQLGIAKYFTSFTASSLVGAGKPSPIIFNAALEAQGVTASESIFVDDCKEEAEGAREQGFTAFYLDRSGENNEEWTIHNLKQLIDFVEE
;
A
#
# COMPACT_ATOMS: atom_id res chain seq x y z
N MET A 1 -16.43 -25.09 1.15
CA MET A 1 -16.52 -23.63 0.97
C MET A 1 -16.38 -23.34 -0.53
N LYS A 2 -17.17 -22.42 -1.05
CA LYS A 2 -17.09 -21.96 -2.46
C LYS A 2 -15.77 -21.25 -2.72
N TYR A 3 -15.37 -20.39 -1.80
CA TYR A 3 -14.12 -19.61 -1.89
C TYR A 3 -13.04 -20.23 -1.01
N LYS A 4 -11.79 -20.21 -1.47
CA LYS A 4 -10.61 -20.73 -0.76
C LYS A 4 -9.65 -19.61 -0.32
N ALA A 5 -9.66 -18.49 -1.05
CA ALA A 5 -8.76 -17.38 -0.80
C ALA A 5 -9.48 -16.02 -0.85
N ILE A 6 -8.94 -15.06 -0.09
CA ILE A 6 -9.36 -13.67 -0.11
C ILE A 6 -8.11 -12.82 -0.29
N PHE A 7 -8.15 -11.95 -1.28
CA PHE A 7 -7.09 -10.99 -1.54
C PHE A 7 -7.60 -9.58 -1.24
N PHE A 8 -6.76 -8.80 -0.62
CA PHE A 8 -7.05 -7.40 -0.26
C PHE A 8 -6.04 -6.48 -0.93
N ASP A 9 -6.46 -5.31 -1.37
CA ASP A 9 -5.55 -4.20 -1.49
C ASP A 9 -5.11 -3.71 -0.11
N ARG A 10 -4.08 -2.86 -0.04
CA ARG A 10 -3.54 -2.32 1.20
C ARG A 10 -4.12 -0.96 1.54
N ASP A 11 -3.77 0.07 0.74
CA ASP A 11 -4.05 1.47 1.07
C ASP A 11 -5.46 1.85 0.61
N GLY A 12 -6.30 2.41 1.51
CA GLY A 12 -7.73 2.61 1.27
C GLY A 12 -8.59 1.40 1.63
N THR A 13 -8.03 0.19 1.60
CA THR A 13 -8.73 -1.06 1.92
C THR A 13 -8.45 -1.54 3.36
N LEU A 14 -7.22 -1.92 3.67
CA LEU A 14 -6.80 -2.38 5.01
C LEU A 14 -6.30 -1.23 5.88
N THR A 15 -5.71 -0.22 5.25
CA THR A 15 -5.02 0.91 5.89
C THR A 15 -5.46 2.22 5.27
N TYR A 16 -5.30 3.30 6.05
CA TYR A 16 -5.42 4.67 5.57
C TYR A 16 -4.26 5.52 6.08
N PHE A 17 -4.05 6.68 5.46
CA PHE A 17 -3.01 7.62 5.87
C PHE A 17 -3.55 8.63 6.88
N THR A 18 -2.71 8.97 7.86
CA THR A 18 -2.92 10.10 8.75
C THR A 18 -1.98 11.25 8.34
N ALA A 19 -2.23 12.45 8.84
CA ALA A 19 -1.38 13.61 8.55
C ALA A 19 -0.26 13.82 9.59
N GLU A 20 -0.11 12.95 10.57
CA GLU A 20 0.81 13.17 11.71
C GLU A 20 2.27 13.22 11.28
N LYS A 21 2.71 12.25 10.49
CA LYS A 21 4.09 12.17 10.01
C LYS A 21 4.40 13.19 8.92
N GLU A 22 3.41 13.54 8.12
CA GLU A 22 3.53 14.64 7.16
C GLU A 22 3.72 15.99 7.89
N THR A 23 2.91 16.26 8.89
CA THR A 23 3.04 17.44 9.75
C THR A 23 4.40 17.48 10.42
N TRP A 24 4.81 16.37 11.04
CA TRP A 24 6.12 16.25 11.66
C TRP A 24 7.27 16.54 10.66
N ARG A 25 7.22 15.95 9.45
CA ARG A 25 8.21 16.21 8.39
C ARG A 25 8.29 17.68 8.05
N ASN A 26 7.15 18.34 7.86
CA ASN A 26 7.09 19.74 7.48
C ASN A 26 7.64 20.64 8.59
N GLU A 27 7.34 20.33 9.86
CA GLU A 27 7.89 21.01 11.03
C GLU A 27 9.42 20.85 11.14
N GLN A 28 9.94 19.61 10.95
CA GLN A 28 11.39 19.37 10.98
C GLN A 28 12.11 20.17 9.89
N ILE A 29 11.63 20.12 8.66
CA ILE A 29 12.24 20.84 7.53
C ILE A 29 12.14 22.36 7.75
N SER A 30 11.01 22.87 8.24
CA SER A 30 10.85 24.28 8.58
C SER A 30 11.84 24.72 9.65
N SER A 31 12.03 23.91 10.68
CA SER A 31 13.00 24.16 11.75
C SER A 31 14.44 24.21 11.23
N TRP A 32 14.81 23.26 10.38
CA TRP A 32 16.17 23.15 9.84
C TRP A 32 16.49 24.20 8.77
N SER A 33 15.51 24.63 7.99
CA SER A 33 15.68 25.63 6.93
C SER A 33 15.49 27.07 7.41
N GLY A 34 14.84 27.24 8.56
CA GLY A 34 14.49 28.57 9.10
C GLY A 34 13.35 29.27 8.36
N LYS A 35 12.59 28.54 7.52
CA LYS A 35 11.44 29.06 6.76
C LYS A 35 10.29 28.03 6.74
N PRO A 36 9.03 28.48 6.60
CA PRO A 36 7.91 27.56 6.44
C PRO A 36 8.12 26.60 5.25
N PHE A 37 7.80 25.33 5.46
CA PHE A 37 7.91 24.30 4.43
C PHE A 37 6.61 23.51 4.29
N GLU A 38 6.24 23.25 3.04
CA GLU A 38 5.18 22.34 2.65
C GLU A 38 5.62 21.59 1.38
N LEU A 39 5.30 20.31 1.31
CA LEU A 39 5.62 19.47 0.17
C LEU A 39 4.39 19.34 -0.75
N ASP A 40 4.39 20.07 -1.86
CA ASP A 40 3.38 19.94 -2.90
C ASP A 40 3.67 18.78 -3.86
N TYR A 41 2.65 18.41 -4.63
CA TYR A 41 2.73 17.32 -5.60
C TYR A 41 3.83 17.50 -6.65
N ASN A 42 4.01 18.72 -7.20
CA ASN A 42 4.99 18.98 -8.23
C ASN A 42 6.43 18.85 -7.69
N LYS A 43 6.66 19.39 -6.49
CA LYS A 43 7.95 19.24 -5.78
C LYS A 43 8.22 17.76 -5.48
N MET A 44 7.22 17.03 -5.01
CA MET A 44 7.32 15.59 -4.77
C MET A 44 7.75 14.84 -6.03
N MET A 45 7.10 15.07 -7.16
CA MET A 45 7.42 14.42 -8.43
C MET A 45 8.82 14.78 -8.95
N ALA A 46 9.25 16.04 -8.80
CA ALA A 46 10.61 16.45 -9.14
C ALA A 46 11.66 15.73 -8.30
N LEU A 47 11.40 15.55 -7.01
CA LEU A 47 12.27 14.81 -6.10
C LEU A 47 12.34 13.31 -6.44
N PHE A 48 11.21 12.69 -6.84
CA PHE A 48 11.20 11.32 -7.34
C PHE A 48 12.09 11.17 -8.58
N HIS A 49 12.01 12.13 -9.50
CA HIS A 49 12.86 12.13 -10.69
C HIS A 49 14.35 12.26 -10.32
N LEU A 50 14.71 13.18 -9.44
CA LEU A 50 16.10 13.35 -8.96
C LEU A 50 16.61 12.09 -8.24
N ALA A 51 15.83 11.53 -7.33
CA ALA A 51 16.21 10.35 -6.57
C ALA A 51 16.40 9.10 -7.44
N SER A 52 15.67 9.04 -8.56
CA SER A 52 15.78 7.95 -9.54
C SER A 52 16.97 8.10 -10.50
N GLU A 53 17.71 9.21 -10.45
CA GLU A 53 18.78 9.53 -11.41
C GLU A 53 18.30 9.45 -12.87
N GLY A 54 17.04 9.81 -13.12
CA GLY A 54 16.42 9.71 -14.45
C GLY A 54 16.07 8.27 -14.90
N ARG A 55 16.25 7.27 -14.04
CA ARG A 55 15.82 5.88 -14.30
C ARG A 55 14.42 5.67 -13.76
N LYS A 56 13.68 4.69 -14.33
CA LYS A 56 12.45 4.21 -13.69
C LYS A 56 12.82 3.52 -12.37
N PRO A 57 12.22 3.90 -11.23
CA PRO A 57 12.52 3.31 -9.94
C PRO A 57 11.86 1.92 -9.83
N TRP A 58 12.45 0.93 -10.47
CA TRP A 58 12.07 -0.47 -10.28
C TRP A 58 12.91 -1.03 -9.14
N TYR A 59 12.44 -0.80 -7.92
CA TYR A 59 13.04 -1.44 -6.75
C TYR A 59 12.75 -2.93 -6.81
N LYS A 60 13.77 -3.74 -6.61
CA LYS A 60 13.64 -5.20 -6.54
C LYS A 60 13.89 -5.73 -5.13
N THR A 61 14.49 -4.91 -4.28
CA THR A 61 14.78 -5.25 -2.88
C THR A 61 14.41 -4.11 -1.94
N LEU A 62 14.24 -4.43 -0.67
CA LEU A 62 14.06 -3.41 0.38
C LEU A 62 15.23 -2.42 0.43
N ASN A 63 16.45 -2.90 0.17
CA ASN A 63 17.62 -2.03 0.17
C ASN A 63 17.59 -1.03 -0.99
N ASP A 64 17.20 -1.45 -2.20
CA ASP A 64 17.06 -0.55 -3.35
C ASP A 64 16.04 0.56 -3.04
N GLU A 65 14.92 0.18 -2.45
CA GLU A 65 13.88 1.13 -2.04
C GLU A 65 14.38 2.09 -0.96
N ARG A 66 15.05 1.57 0.06
CA ARG A 66 15.61 2.37 1.15
C ARG A 66 16.64 3.39 0.65
N GLU A 67 17.55 2.97 -0.23
CA GLU A 67 18.55 3.84 -0.84
C GLU A 67 17.92 4.91 -1.75
N PHE A 68 16.83 4.59 -2.44
CA PHE A 68 16.08 5.57 -3.20
C PHE A 68 15.47 6.65 -2.28
N PHE A 69 14.77 6.27 -1.22
CA PHE A 69 14.16 7.24 -0.31
C PHE A 69 15.21 8.04 0.46
N ARG A 70 16.38 7.46 0.75
CA ARG A 70 17.52 8.20 1.31
C ARG A 70 17.96 9.33 0.37
N ARG A 71 18.12 9.06 -0.93
CA ARG A 71 18.42 10.08 -1.95
C ARG A 71 17.28 11.09 -2.09
N TYR A 72 16.05 10.64 -2.04
CA TYR A 72 14.87 11.51 -2.08
C TYR A 72 14.91 12.56 -0.95
N TYR A 73 15.12 12.15 0.29
CA TYR A 73 15.21 13.05 1.41
C TYR A 73 16.48 13.93 1.36
N TYR A 74 17.58 13.41 0.90
CA TYR A 74 18.79 14.21 0.67
C TYR A 74 18.52 15.35 -0.32
N HIS A 75 17.95 15.07 -1.48
CA HIS A 75 17.62 16.09 -2.48
C HIS A 75 16.56 17.08 -1.97
N LEU A 76 15.60 16.63 -1.19
CA LEU A 76 14.62 17.48 -0.53
C LEU A 76 15.31 18.52 0.38
N LEU A 77 16.20 18.08 1.26
CA LEU A 77 16.90 18.94 2.20
C LEU A 77 17.83 19.94 1.48
N VAL A 78 18.61 19.46 0.52
CA VAL A 78 19.49 20.34 -0.27
C VAL A 78 18.68 21.37 -1.06
N GLY A 79 17.54 20.99 -1.65
CA GLY A 79 16.63 21.89 -2.35
C GLY A 79 16.03 22.98 -1.45
N GLU A 80 15.91 22.72 -0.15
CA GLU A 80 15.46 23.70 0.85
C GLU A 80 16.62 24.53 1.44
N GLY A 81 17.86 24.36 0.94
CA GLY A 81 19.04 25.09 1.39
C GLY A 81 19.67 24.55 2.67
N ILE A 82 19.28 23.34 3.08
CA ILE A 82 19.85 22.69 4.26
C ILE A 82 21.11 21.94 3.84
N THR A 83 22.28 22.40 4.28
CA THR A 83 23.59 21.84 3.90
C THR A 83 24.37 21.28 5.08
N GLU A 84 24.05 21.73 6.31
CA GLU A 84 24.69 21.23 7.52
C GLU A 84 24.07 19.90 7.96
N ASN A 85 24.91 18.88 8.18
CA ASN A 85 24.51 17.54 8.61
C ASN A 85 23.37 16.94 7.75
N VAL A 86 23.39 17.25 6.44
CA VAL A 86 22.30 16.90 5.52
C VAL A 86 22.07 15.39 5.45
N GLU A 87 23.12 14.58 5.50
CA GLU A 87 23.01 13.13 5.46
C GLU A 87 22.36 12.57 6.73
N GLU A 88 22.74 13.06 7.91
CA GLU A 88 22.14 12.65 9.18
C GLU A 88 20.66 13.05 9.25
N LYS A 89 20.31 14.24 8.74
CA LYS A 89 18.93 14.70 8.65
C LYS A 89 18.11 13.88 7.64
N ALA A 90 18.71 13.50 6.50
CA ALA A 90 18.06 12.63 5.52
C ALA A 90 17.82 11.24 6.13
N ASP A 91 18.77 10.69 6.87
CA ASP A 91 18.59 9.42 7.58
C ASP A 91 17.53 9.53 8.70
N CYS A 92 17.43 10.67 9.37
CA CYS A 92 16.36 10.94 10.33
C CYS A 92 14.98 10.87 9.65
N LEU A 93 14.78 11.61 8.54
CA LEU A 93 13.53 11.56 7.78
C LEU A 93 13.24 10.16 7.27
N LEU A 94 14.25 9.46 6.74
CA LEU A 94 14.10 8.09 6.27
C LEU A 94 13.62 7.15 7.36
N ASN A 95 14.23 7.20 8.54
CA ASN A 95 13.90 6.26 9.62
C ASN A 95 12.49 6.49 10.17
N GLU A 96 11.99 7.73 10.13
CA GLU A 96 10.66 8.08 10.64
C GLU A 96 9.54 7.89 9.59
N LEU A 97 9.85 8.05 8.31
CA LEU A 97 8.84 8.14 7.25
C LEU A 97 8.82 6.93 6.33
N TRP A 98 9.95 6.20 6.19
CA TRP A 98 10.01 5.07 5.29
C TRP A 98 9.10 3.93 5.73
N CYS A 99 8.43 3.34 4.76
CA CYS A 99 7.45 2.27 4.91
C CYS A 99 6.13 2.74 5.55
N ASN A 100 5.99 2.71 6.85
CA ASN A 100 4.69 2.94 7.46
C ASN A 100 4.33 4.41 7.67
N GLY A 101 5.31 5.30 7.79
CA GLY A 101 5.07 6.73 7.93
C GLY A 101 3.74 7.09 8.61
N ASP A 102 2.75 7.38 7.81
CA ASP A 102 1.41 7.80 8.25
C ASP A 102 0.32 6.72 8.13
N ARG A 103 0.67 5.44 7.88
CA ARG A 103 -0.34 4.38 7.77
C ARG A 103 -0.85 3.93 9.11
N THR A 104 -2.17 3.76 9.19
CA THR A 104 -2.85 3.13 10.30
C THR A 104 -3.95 2.19 9.78
N LEU A 105 -4.40 1.25 10.60
CA LEU A 105 -5.42 0.28 10.22
C LEU A 105 -6.82 0.90 10.33
N PHE A 106 -7.71 0.55 9.42
CA PHE A 106 -9.14 0.76 9.66
C PHE A 106 -9.58 -0.08 10.86
N SER A 107 -10.56 0.43 11.60
CA SER A 107 -10.96 -0.13 12.90
C SER A 107 -11.43 -1.58 12.83
N GLU A 108 -12.03 -1.99 11.72
CA GLU A 108 -12.54 -3.34 11.49
C GLU A 108 -11.51 -4.32 10.93
N THR A 109 -10.34 -3.84 10.47
CA THR A 109 -9.37 -4.65 9.73
C THR A 109 -8.95 -5.90 10.51
N VAL A 110 -8.55 -5.75 11.76
CA VAL A 110 -8.07 -6.90 12.56
C VAL A 110 -9.18 -7.91 12.79
N GLU A 111 -10.38 -7.47 13.14
CA GLU A 111 -11.54 -8.33 13.39
C GLU A 111 -11.87 -9.17 12.14
N VAL A 112 -11.89 -8.56 10.97
CA VAL A 112 -12.17 -9.25 9.69
C VAL A 112 -11.09 -10.27 9.34
N LEU A 113 -9.81 -9.90 9.51
CA LEU A 113 -8.70 -10.81 9.26
C LEU A 113 -8.69 -12.02 10.23
N GLU A 114 -8.98 -11.79 11.51
CA GLU A 114 -9.14 -12.87 12.51
C GLU A 114 -10.29 -13.82 12.12
N TYR A 115 -11.43 -13.27 11.71
CA TYR A 115 -12.57 -14.08 11.27
C TYR A 115 -12.18 -15.03 10.14
N PHE A 116 -11.62 -14.50 9.03
CA PHE A 116 -11.25 -15.32 7.89
C PHE A 116 -10.15 -16.34 8.20
N LYS A 117 -9.15 -15.94 8.99
CA LYS A 117 -8.12 -16.86 9.46
C LYS A 117 -8.68 -18.02 10.26
N SER A 118 -9.62 -17.74 11.20
CA SER A 118 -10.26 -18.77 12.03
C SER A 118 -11.08 -19.78 11.22
N ARG A 119 -11.59 -19.37 10.06
CA ARG A 119 -12.35 -20.21 9.12
C ARG A 119 -11.46 -20.92 8.08
N GLY A 120 -10.14 -20.73 8.15
CA GLY A 120 -9.19 -21.41 7.29
C GLY A 120 -9.05 -20.85 5.87
N TYR A 121 -9.53 -19.62 5.62
CA TYR A 121 -9.27 -18.95 4.34
C TYR A 121 -7.78 -18.63 4.20
N LYS A 122 -7.24 -18.84 3.00
CA LYS A 122 -5.96 -18.25 2.62
C LYS A 122 -6.16 -16.75 2.40
N MET A 123 -5.27 -15.93 2.91
CA MET A 123 -5.34 -14.49 2.67
C MET A 123 -4.06 -13.98 2.02
N GLY A 124 -4.20 -13.07 1.06
CA GLY A 124 -3.10 -12.41 0.37
C GLY A 124 -3.33 -10.92 0.23
N VAL A 125 -2.26 -10.19 -0.03
CA VAL A 125 -2.33 -8.77 -0.38
C VAL A 125 -1.83 -8.56 -1.80
N ILE A 126 -2.58 -7.80 -2.61
CA ILE A 126 -2.22 -7.37 -3.96
C ILE A 126 -2.20 -5.84 -3.95
N SER A 127 -1.05 -5.22 -4.11
CA SER A 127 -0.94 -3.76 -4.00
C SER A 127 0.01 -3.16 -5.02
N ASP A 128 -0.37 -2.01 -5.56
CA ASP A 128 0.48 -1.21 -6.43
C ASP A 128 1.49 -0.43 -5.59
N THR A 129 2.59 -1.12 -5.29
CA THR A 129 3.58 -0.65 -4.31
C THR A 129 4.98 -1.21 -4.59
N SER A 130 5.90 -0.79 -3.76
CA SER A 130 7.32 -1.16 -3.71
C SER A 130 7.57 -2.46 -2.91
N PRO A 131 8.80 -2.99 -2.87
CA PRO A 131 9.14 -4.23 -2.18
C PRO A 131 8.84 -4.26 -0.68
N SER A 132 8.63 -3.10 -0.05
CA SER A 132 8.33 -3.00 1.38
C SER A 132 6.92 -3.44 1.79
N LEU A 133 6.10 -3.97 0.87
CA LEU A 133 4.72 -4.38 1.17
C LEU A 133 4.61 -5.26 2.42
N GLU A 134 5.32 -6.39 2.44
CA GLU A 134 5.30 -7.29 3.59
C GLU A 134 5.85 -6.61 4.85
N PHE A 135 6.96 -5.87 4.72
CA PHE A 135 7.58 -5.18 5.84
C PHE A 135 6.65 -4.14 6.48
N THR A 136 5.91 -3.37 5.67
CA THR A 136 4.90 -2.42 6.18
C THR A 136 3.79 -3.12 6.95
N LEU A 137 3.32 -4.27 6.47
CA LEU A 137 2.29 -5.06 7.16
C LEU A 137 2.82 -5.75 8.42
N GLN A 138 4.12 -6.09 8.48
CA GLN A 138 4.80 -6.55 9.70
C GLN A 138 4.83 -5.45 10.76
N GLN A 139 5.18 -4.22 10.39
CA GLN A 139 5.19 -3.07 11.30
C GLN A 139 3.78 -2.75 11.84
N LEU A 140 2.74 -2.94 11.02
CA LEU A 140 1.33 -2.80 11.44
C LEU A 140 0.81 -4.00 12.24
N GLY A 141 1.61 -5.07 12.41
CA GLY A 141 1.26 -6.25 13.19
C GLY A 141 0.25 -7.19 12.52
N ILE A 142 -0.05 -7.00 11.21
CA ILE A 142 -1.05 -7.78 10.48
C ILE A 142 -0.47 -8.74 9.43
N ALA A 143 0.83 -8.70 9.14
CA ALA A 143 1.44 -9.64 8.19
C ALA A 143 1.20 -11.11 8.52
N LYS A 144 1.06 -11.45 9.81
CA LYS A 144 0.76 -12.80 10.32
C LYS A 144 -0.54 -13.43 9.81
N TYR A 145 -1.42 -12.64 9.21
CA TYR A 145 -2.70 -13.11 8.63
C TYR A 145 -2.55 -13.56 7.19
N PHE A 146 -1.53 -13.11 6.49
CA PHE A 146 -1.37 -13.31 5.05
C PHE A 146 -0.36 -14.41 4.74
N THR A 147 -0.61 -15.11 3.65
CA THR A 147 0.27 -16.16 3.10
C THR A 147 0.96 -15.73 1.81
N SER A 148 0.56 -14.60 1.22
CA SER A 148 1.22 -14.01 0.05
C SER A 148 1.14 -12.49 0.04
N PHE A 149 2.19 -11.86 -0.53
CA PHE A 149 2.34 -10.42 -0.69
C PHE A 149 2.77 -10.14 -2.13
N THR A 150 1.85 -9.57 -2.91
CA THR A 150 2.05 -9.32 -4.34
C THR A 150 2.19 -7.83 -4.57
N ALA A 151 3.42 -7.36 -4.73
CA ALA A 151 3.75 -5.96 -5.00
C ALA A 151 4.00 -5.73 -6.49
N SER A 152 3.40 -4.69 -7.08
CA SER A 152 3.54 -4.38 -8.52
C SER A 152 4.98 -4.18 -8.96
N SER A 153 5.84 -3.59 -8.11
CA SER A 153 7.26 -3.41 -8.40
C SER A 153 8.03 -4.72 -8.56
N LEU A 154 7.65 -5.77 -7.83
CA LEU A 154 8.29 -7.08 -7.90
C LEU A 154 7.78 -7.88 -9.11
N VAL A 155 6.49 -7.80 -9.39
CA VAL A 155 5.83 -8.46 -10.51
C VAL A 155 6.15 -7.77 -11.85
N GLY A 156 6.32 -6.45 -11.84
CA GLY A 156 6.56 -5.63 -13.03
C GLY A 156 5.28 -5.16 -13.73
N ALA A 157 4.13 -5.33 -13.09
CA ALA A 157 2.83 -4.85 -13.56
C ALA A 157 1.94 -4.49 -12.38
N GLY A 158 1.18 -3.42 -12.50
CA GLY A 158 0.18 -2.99 -11.53
C GLY A 158 -1.22 -3.48 -11.88
N LYS A 159 -2.17 -3.31 -10.98
CA LYS A 159 -3.60 -3.49 -11.22
C LYS A 159 -4.09 -2.42 -12.22
N PRO A 160 -5.05 -2.69 -13.07
CA PRO A 160 -5.82 -3.94 -13.18
C PRO A 160 -5.20 -4.97 -14.17
N SER A 161 -3.89 -4.94 -14.40
CA SER A 161 -3.23 -5.88 -15.32
C SER A 161 -3.46 -7.34 -14.87
N PRO A 162 -3.79 -8.27 -15.79
CA PRO A 162 -3.91 -9.69 -15.47
C PRO A 162 -2.60 -10.30 -14.93
N ILE A 163 -1.46 -9.68 -15.19
CA ILE A 163 -0.16 -10.20 -14.75
C ILE A 163 -0.05 -10.21 -13.22
N ILE A 164 -0.47 -9.13 -12.54
CA ILE A 164 -0.39 -9.05 -11.08
C ILE A 164 -1.39 -10.00 -10.40
N PHE A 165 -2.61 -10.14 -10.95
CA PHE A 165 -3.62 -11.06 -10.44
C PHE A 165 -3.17 -12.52 -10.58
N ASN A 166 -2.63 -12.90 -11.75
CA ASN A 166 -2.12 -14.25 -11.97
C ASN A 166 -0.95 -14.58 -11.04
N ALA A 167 -0.04 -13.64 -10.80
CA ALA A 167 1.05 -13.82 -9.84
C ALA A 167 0.54 -14.09 -8.42
N ALA A 168 -0.51 -13.38 -7.99
CA ALA A 168 -1.13 -13.58 -6.68
C ALA A 168 -1.83 -14.94 -6.56
N LEU A 169 -2.56 -15.36 -7.60
CA LEU A 169 -3.23 -16.67 -7.66
C LEU A 169 -2.21 -17.81 -7.62
N GLU A 170 -1.14 -17.71 -8.39
CA GLU A 170 -0.06 -18.69 -8.42
C GLU A 170 0.63 -18.81 -7.06
N ALA A 171 0.93 -17.68 -6.40
CA ALA A 171 1.56 -17.68 -5.08
C ALA A 171 0.74 -18.42 -4.01
N GLN A 172 -0.58 -18.49 -4.16
CA GLN A 172 -1.47 -19.20 -3.24
C GLN A 172 -1.95 -20.57 -3.76
N GLY A 173 -1.72 -20.88 -5.02
CA GLY A 173 -2.17 -22.12 -5.65
C GLY A 173 -3.70 -22.23 -5.68
N VAL A 174 -4.37 -21.15 -6.09
CA VAL A 174 -5.84 -21.06 -6.22
C VAL A 174 -6.23 -20.49 -7.59
N THR A 175 -7.48 -20.66 -7.96
CA THR A 175 -8.05 -20.05 -9.18
C THR A 175 -8.81 -18.78 -8.87
N ALA A 176 -9.01 -17.92 -9.85
CA ALA A 176 -9.78 -16.68 -9.70
C ALA A 176 -11.22 -16.97 -9.23
N SER A 177 -11.88 -18.00 -9.77
CA SER A 177 -13.25 -18.41 -9.40
C SER A 177 -13.39 -18.95 -7.97
N GLU A 178 -12.27 -19.30 -7.32
CA GLU A 178 -12.20 -19.73 -5.92
C GLU A 178 -11.76 -18.58 -4.99
N SER A 179 -11.64 -17.36 -5.53
CA SER A 179 -11.01 -16.22 -4.85
C SER A 179 -11.93 -15.01 -4.81
N ILE A 180 -11.89 -14.31 -3.67
CA ILE A 180 -12.46 -12.99 -3.49
C ILE A 180 -11.34 -11.96 -3.60
N PHE A 181 -11.60 -10.80 -4.17
CA PHE A 181 -10.71 -9.63 -4.15
C PHE A 181 -11.46 -8.39 -3.69
N VAL A 182 -10.79 -7.52 -2.95
CA VAL A 182 -11.37 -6.26 -2.44
C VAL A 182 -10.40 -5.12 -2.65
N ASP A 183 -10.91 -4.03 -3.19
CA ASP A 183 -10.14 -2.84 -3.53
C ASP A 183 -10.99 -1.57 -3.38
N ASP A 184 -10.40 -0.46 -2.93
CA ASP A 184 -11.04 0.86 -2.87
C ASP A 184 -10.94 1.64 -4.20
N CYS A 185 -10.28 1.07 -5.20
CA CYS A 185 -10.30 1.53 -6.58
C CYS A 185 -11.29 0.71 -7.41
N LYS A 186 -12.33 1.36 -7.90
CA LYS A 186 -13.39 0.71 -8.70
C LYS A 186 -12.83 0.01 -9.95
N GLU A 187 -11.93 0.68 -10.68
CA GLU A 187 -11.31 0.14 -11.90
C GLU A 187 -10.50 -1.15 -11.61
N GLU A 188 -9.82 -1.20 -10.47
CA GLU A 188 -9.02 -2.36 -10.07
C GLU A 188 -9.90 -3.54 -9.66
N ALA A 189 -11.01 -3.27 -8.94
CA ALA A 189 -12.02 -4.28 -8.62
C ALA A 189 -12.72 -4.82 -9.87
N GLU A 190 -13.06 -3.95 -10.83
CA GLU A 190 -13.63 -4.36 -12.12
C GLU A 190 -12.65 -5.22 -12.93
N GLY A 191 -11.38 -4.81 -12.99
CA GLY A 191 -10.34 -5.60 -13.66
C GLY A 191 -10.14 -6.98 -13.04
N ALA A 192 -10.26 -7.11 -11.72
CA ALA A 192 -10.24 -8.43 -11.08
C ALA A 192 -11.46 -9.30 -11.46
N ARG A 193 -12.67 -8.70 -11.59
CA ARG A 193 -13.86 -9.42 -12.09
C ARG A 193 -13.66 -9.93 -13.50
N GLU A 194 -13.04 -9.13 -14.37
CA GLU A 194 -12.69 -9.57 -15.73
C GLU A 194 -11.75 -10.79 -15.76
N GLN A 195 -10.91 -10.94 -14.72
CA GLN A 195 -10.06 -12.13 -14.53
C GLN A 195 -10.78 -13.30 -13.87
N GLY A 196 -12.07 -13.15 -13.52
CA GLY A 196 -12.90 -14.21 -12.95
C GLY A 196 -12.94 -14.27 -11.42
N PHE A 197 -12.40 -13.28 -10.73
CA PHE A 197 -12.60 -13.13 -9.28
C PHE A 197 -14.04 -12.76 -8.95
N THR A 198 -14.49 -13.13 -7.75
CA THR A 198 -15.57 -12.41 -7.08
C THR A 198 -14.96 -11.17 -6.44
N ALA A 199 -15.11 -10.01 -7.07
CA ALA A 199 -14.40 -8.83 -6.59
C ALA A 199 -15.36 -7.69 -6.20
N PHE A 200 -15.04 -7.04 -5.09
CA PHE A 200 -15.80 -5.94 -4.49
C PHE A 200 -15.04 -4.63 -4.58
N TYR A 201 -15.75 -3.61 -5.01
CA TYR A 201 -15.34 -2.22 -4.82
C TYR A 201 -15.68 -1.80 -3.40
N LEU A 202 -14.70 -1.32 -2.64
CA LEU A 202 -14.88 -0.83 -1.28
C LEU A 202 -15.05 0.69 -1.28
N ASP A 203 -16.29 1.15 -1.32
CA ASP A 203 -16.61 2.57 -1.19
C ASP A 203 -16.89 2.95 0.27
N ARG A 204 -15.87 3.45 0.94
CA ARG A 204 -15.98 3.88 2.33
C ARG A 204 -16.75 5.19 2.52
N SER A 205 -17.03 5.94 1.45
CA SER A 205 -17.88 7.13 1.52
C SER A 205 -19.37 6.78 1.70
N GLY A 206 -19.78 5.61 1.22
CA GLY A 206 -21.18 5.16 1.22
C GLY A 206 -22.04 5.83 0.14
N GLU A 207 -21.41 6.50 -0.83
CA GLU A 207 -22.14 7.22 -1.89
C GLU A 207 -22.54 6.30 -3.05
N ASN A 208 -21.75 5.25 -3.32
CA ASN A 208 -21.99 4.29 -4.39
C ASN A 208 -22.74 3.05 -3.88
N ASN A 209 -23.86 2.71 -4.52
CA ASN A 209 -24.69 1.54 -4.21
C ASN A 209 -24.83 0.61 -5.42
N GLU A 210 -23.84 0.56 -6.29
CA GLU A 210 -23.84 -0.36 -7.41
C GLU A 210 -23.66 -1.81 -6.94
N GLU A 211 -24.01 -2.75 -7.82
CA GLU A 211 -23.74 -4.17 -7.60
C GLU A 211 -22.22 -4.39 -7.36
N TRP A 212 -21.89 -5.25 -6.42
CA TRP A 212 -20.50 -5.52 -6.00
C TRP A 212 -19.80 -4.37 -5.27
N THR A 213 -20.56 -3.44 -4.71
CA THR A 213 -20.02 -2.41 -3.81
C THR A 213 -20.28 -2.80 -2.36
N ILE A 214 -19.24 -2.63 -1.52
CA ILE A 214 -19.32 -2.74 -0.07
C ILE A 214 -18.80 -1.43 0.57
N HIS A 215 -19.22 -1.14 1.79
CA HIS A 215 -18.85 0.10 2.48
C HIS A 215 -17.91 -0.10 3.67
N ASN A 216 -17.74 -1.35 4.08
CA ASN A 216 -16.75 -1.78 5.07
C ASN A 216 -16.43 -3.25 4.87
N LEU A 217 -15.30 -3.69 5.43
CA LEU A 217 -14.82 -5.06 5.23
C LEU A 217 -15.69 -6.12 5.94
N LYS A 218 -16.51 -5.76 6.93
CA LYS A 218 -17.39 -6.72 7.62
C LYS A 218 -18.46 -7.28 6.70
N GLN A 219 -18.88 -6.52 5.68
CA GLN A 219 -19.85 -7.00 4.68
C GLN A 219 -19.32 -8.20 3.86
N LEU A 220 -18.00 -8.43 3.83
CA LEU A 220 -17.46 -9.67 3.25
C LEU A 220 -17.78 -10.90 4.11
N ILE A 221 -17.88 -10.72 5.44
CA ILE A 221 -18.28 -11.80 6.36
C ILE A 221 -19.72 -12.20 6.05
N ASP A 222 -20.62 -11.21 5.95
CA ASP A 222 -22.02 -11.45 5.63
C ASP A 222 -22.16 -12.18 4.28
N PHE A 223 -21.41 -11.73 3.27
CA PHE A 223 -21.41 -12.34 1.93
C PHE A 223 -20.96 -13.81 1.91
N VAL A 224 -19.99 -14.21 2.71
CA VAL A 224 -19.51 -15.61 2.72
C VAL A 224 -20.33 -16.51 3.61
N GLU A 225 -21.17 -15.96 4.49
CA GLU A 225 -22.11 -16.72 5.35
C GLU A 225 -23.44 -16.99 4.67
N GLU A 226 -23.81 -16.25 3.60
CA GLU A 226 -24.97 -16.50 2.74
C GLU A 226 -24.73 -17.69 1.78
#